data_a30eea3e1a320efee50de8877f03455c
#
_entry.id   a30eea3e1a320efee50de8877f03455c
#
_cell.length_a   1.000
_cell.length_b   1.000
_cell.length_c   1.000
_cell.angle_alpha   90.00
_cell.angle_beta   90.00
_cell.angle_gamma   90.00
#
_symmetry.space_group_name_H-M   'P 1'
#
loop_
_entity.id
_entity.type
_entity.pdbx_description
1 polymer ?
#
loop_
_entity_poly.entity_id
_entity_poly.type
_entity_poly.pdbx_seq_one_letter_code
_entity_poly.pdbx_strand_id
1 'polypeptide(L)'
;MEFLVGFNNKGDADGIESPPDFVVETLDASFRYPMDFSFHIQNFSAIAYHKTVKPGQEATVAYSFIPADAFAGRAIGLTINLNYRDSEGNFYFDPVFNETVQVRILAKQKYNQDF
;
A
#
# COMPACT_ATOMS: atom_id res chain seq x y z
N MET A 1 -8.45 0.44 -8.62
CA MET A 1 -7.73 -0.73 -8.05
C MET A 1 -7.75 -0.62 -6.54
N GLU A 2 -8.01 -1.72 -5.88
CA GLU A 2 -8.03 -1.77 -4.41
C GLU A 2 -7.10 -2.85 -3.92
N PHE A 3 -6.36 -2.55 -2.85
CA PHE A 3 -5.45 -3.49 -2.20
C PHE A 3 -5.73 -3.53 -0.71
N LEU A 4 -5.61 -4.72 -0.14
CA LEU A 4 -5.66 -4.92 1.30
C LEU A 4 -4.26 -5.23 1.79
N VAL A 5 -3.79 -4.46 2.75
CA VAL A 5 -2.45 -4.63 3.32
C VAL A 5 -2.60 -5.05 4.77
N GLY A 6 -2.05 -6.21 5.10
CA GLY A 6 -2.03 -6.72 6.46
C GLY A 6 -0.76 -6.29 7.18
N PHE A 7 -0.91 -5.86 8.42
CA PHE A 7 0.21 -5.54 9.30
C PHE A 7 0.08 -6.35 10.57
N ASN A 8 1.11 -7.12 10.89
CA ASN A 8 1.14 -7.99 12.06
C ASN A 8 2.28 -7.58 12.99
N ASN A 9 1.94 -7.17 14.21
CA ASN A 9 2.92 -6.92 15.25
C ASN A 9 3.15 -8.22 16.02
N LYS A 10 4.25 -8.89 15.73
CA LYS A 10 4.56 -10.20 16.30
C LYS A 10 4.86 -10.18 17.81
N GLY A 11 5.05 -9.00 18.38
CA GLY A 11 5.27 -8.88 19.81
C GLY A 11 6.66 -9.33 20.23
N ASP A 12 6.72 -10.15 21.25
CA ASP A 12 7.95 -10.57 21.90
C ASP A 12 8.60 -11.83 21.31
N ALA A 13 8.42 -12.06 20.01
CA ALA A 13 8.96 -13.25 19.32
C ALA A 13 10.45 -13.47 19.60
N ASP A 14 11.21 -12.40 19.87
CA ASP A 14 12.64 -12.46 20.18
C ASP A 14 12.95 -12.34 21.66
N GLY A 15 11.97 -12.51 22.55
CA GLY A 15 12.17 -12.44 23.98
C GLY A 15 12.24 -11.02 24.54
N ILE A 16 11.76 -10.03 23.82
CA ILE A 16 11.69 -8.65 24.29
C ILE A 16 10.59 -8.53 25.34
N GLU A 17 10.94 -8.04 26.53
CA GLU A 17 9.99 -7.93 27.65
C GLU A 17 8.89 -6.91 27.41
N SER A 18 9.18 -5.84 26.67
CA SER A 18 8.25 -4.76 26.41
C SER A 18 8.30 -4.40 24.94
N PRO A 19 7.74 -5.25 24.07
CA PRO A 19 7.73 -4.96 22.64
C PRO A 19 6.90 -3.69 22.37
N PRO A 20 7.33 -2.85 21.42
CA PRO A 20 6.66 -1.60 21.17
C PRO A 20 5.32 -1.79 20.45
N ASP A 21 4.42 -0.82 20.65
CA ASP A 21 3.30 -0.63 19.73
C ASP A 21 3.82 -0.08 18.41
N PHE A 22 3.14 -0.43 17.32
CA PHE A 22 3.40 0.17 16.03
C PHE A 22 2.20 1.02 15.60
N VAL A 23 2.48 2.06 14.85
CA VAL A 23 1.44 2.88 14.25
C VAL A 23 1.63 2.84 12.74
N VAL A 24 0.62 2.31 12.04
CA VAL A 24 0.58 2.35 10.59
C VAL A 24 0.20 3.77 10.20
N GLU A 25 1.15 4.49 9.58
CA GLU A 25 0.98 5.90 9.25
C GLU A 25 0.31 6.10 7.91
N THR A 26 0.96 5.68 6.82
CA THR A 26 0.48 5.93 5.47
C THR A 26 0.75 4.76 4.54
N LEU A 27 -0.07 4.66 3.51
CA LEU A 27 0.22 3.89 2.31
C LEU A 27 0.24 4.84 1.13
N ASP A 28 1.17 4.63 0.22
CA ASP A 28 1.20 5.31 -1.06
C ASP A 28 1.50 4.31 -2.16
N ALA A 29 1.14 4.67 -3.39
CA ALA A 29 1.40 3.82 -4.54
C ALA A 29 1.92 4.65 -5.70
N SER A 30 2.63 3.98 -6.59
CA SER A 30 3.07 4.59 -7.83
C SER A 30 3.15 3.57 -8.94
N PHE A 31 2.85 4.02 -10.16
CA PHE A 31 3.15 3.25 -11.35
C PHE A 31 4.60 3.49 -11.75
N ARG A 32 5.26 2.42 -12.12
CA ARG A 32 6.67 2.39 -12.51
C ARG A 32 6.81 1.77 -13.88
N TYR A 33 7.90 2.12 -14.56
CA TYR A 33 8.22 1.50 -15.84
C TYR A 33 8.58 0.03 -15.61
N PRO A 34 7.94 -0.93 -16.33
CA PRO A 34 8.16 -2.36 -16.04
C PRO A 34 9.61 -2.81 -16.23
N MET A 35 10.35 -2.15 -17.11
CA MET A 35 11.75 -2.47 -17.36
C MET A 35 12.71 -1.80 -16.39
N ASP A 36 12.23 -0.80 -15.65
CA ASP A 36 13.05 -0.06 -14.68
C ASP A 36 12.14 0.56 -13.61
N PHE A 37 12.03 -0.11 -12.47
CA PHE A 37 11.15 0.32 -11.39
C PHE A 37 11.60 1.61 -10.69
N SER A 38 12.78 2.09 -10.98
CA SER A 38 13.21 3.40 -10.48
C SER A 38 12.59 4.56 -11.25
N PHE A 39 11.98 4.28 -12.41
CA PHE A 39 11.36 5.29 -13.24
C PHE A 39 9.87 5.41 -12.90
N HIS A 40 9.48 6.55 -12.30
CA HIS A 40 8.10 6.83 -11.92
C HIS A 40 7.29 7.30 -13.11
N ILE A 41 6.12 6.69 -13.32
CA ILE A 41 5.19 7.09 -14.38
C ILE A 41 4.07 7.93 -13.81
N GLN A 42 3.44 7.46 -12.72
CA GLN A 42 2.36 8.16 -12.04
C GLN A 42 2.45 7.88 -10.54
N ASN A 43 2.36 8.92 -9.73
CA ASN A 43 2.30 8.77 -8.28
C ASN A 43 0.86 9.00 -7.83
N PHE A 44 0.40 8.16 -6.91
CA PHE A 44 -0.92 8.30 -6.30
C PHE A 44 -0.78 8.91 -4.92
N SER A 45 -1.85 9.57 -4.48
CA SER A 45 -1.86 10.23 -3.18
C SER A 45 -1.68 9.23 -2.05
N ALA A 46 -0.90 9.62 -1.05
CA ALA A 46 -0.79 8.85 0.17
C ALA A 46 -2.08 8.95 0.98
N ILE A 47 -2.49 7.83 1.57
CA ILE A 47 -3.64 7.80 2.48
C ILE A 47 -3.11 7.60 3.89
N ALA A 48 -3.53 8.48 4.80
CA ALA A 48 -3.12 8.43 6.20
C ALA A 48 -4.10 7.56 6.99
N TYR A 49 -3.58 6.65 7.78
CA TYR A 49 -4.39 5.74 8.59
C TYR A 49 -4.24 5.98 10.08
N HIS A 50 -3.03 6.26 10.57
CA HIS A 50 -2.73 6.47 11.98
C HIS A 50 -3.29 5.36 12.87
N LYS A 51 -3.13 4.12 12.43
CA LYS A 51 -3.70 2.97 13.14
C LYS A 51 -2.65 2.32 14.04
N THR A 52 -2.95 2.27 15.33
CA THR A 52 -2.10 1.62 16.31
C THR A 52 -2.29 0.10 16.28
N VAL A 53 -1.17 -0.63 16.25
CA VAL A 53 -1.16 -2.10 16.30
C VAL A 53 -0.31 -2.51 17.49
N LYS A 54 -0.96 -3.05 18.50
CA LYS A 54 -0.30 -3.49 19.73
C LYS A 54 0.40 -4.85 19.53
N PRO A 55 1.36 -5.18 20.39
CA PRO A 55 2.01 -6.50 20.29
C PRO A 55 1.00 -7.63 20.27
N GLY A 56 1.21 -8.57 19.36
CA GLY A 56 0.31 -9.70 19.16
C GLY A 56 -0.95 -9.41 18.37
N GLN A 57 -1.15 -8.17 17.93
CA GLN A 57 -2.31 -7.78 17.13
C GLN A 57 -1.98 -7.69 15.65
N GLU A 58 -3.03 -7.77 14.85
CA GLU A 58 -2.98 -7.56 13.43
C GLU A 58 -3.90 -6.41 13.04
N ALA A 59 -3.57 -5.72 11.97
CA ALA A 59 -4.44 -4.74 11.35
C ALA A 59 -4.43 -4.93 9.84
N THR A 60 -5.57 -4.71 9.22
CA THR A 60 -5.68 -4.69 7.76
C THR A 60 -6.16 -3.31 7.35
N VAL A 61 -5.46 -2.71 6.41
CA VAL A 61 -5.84 -1.41 5.86
C VAL A 61 -6.11 -1.56 4.37
N ALA A 62 -7.14 -0.87 3.90
CA ALA A 62 -7.51 -0.86 2.49
C ALA A 62 -6.89 0.37 1.83
N TYR A 63 -6.33 0.18 0.65
CA TYR A 63 -5.80 1.25 -0.17
C TYR A 63 -6.38 1.14 -1.56
N SER A 64 -6.99 2.21 -2.05
CA SER A 64 -7.55 2.23 -3.40
C SER A 64 -7.11 3.48 -4.14
N PHE A 65 -6.97 3.35 -5.44
CA PHE A 65 -6.61 4.44 -6.33
C PHE A 65 -7.21 4.19 -7.70
N ILE A 66 -7.32 5.25 -8.49
CA ILE A 66 -7.90 5.18 -9.83
C ILE A 66 -6.79 5.46 -10.84
N PRO A 67 -6.36 4.46 -11.62
CA PRO A 67 -5.39 4.68 -12.69
C PRO A 67 -5.97 5.58 -13.78
N ALA A 68 -5.10 6.35 -14.44
CA ALA A 68 -5.50 7.10 -15.62
C ALA A 68 -5.95 6.13 -16.73
N ASP A 69 -6.94 6.53 -17.50
CA ASP A 69 -7.51 5.69 -18.59
C ASP A 69 -6.47 5.29 -19.63
N ALA A 70 -5.43 6.10 -19.80
CA ALA A 70 -4.34 5.82 -20.74
C ALA A 70 -3.60 4.52 -20.43
N PHE A 71 -3.67 4.01 -19.19
CA PHE A 71 -3.00 2.78 -18.79
C PHE A 71 -3.86 1.53 -18.97
N ALA A 72 -5.12 1.68 -19.35
CA ALA A 72 -6.03 0.54 -19.54
C ALA A 72 -5.44 -0.44 -20.57
N GLY A 73 -5.43 -1.72 -20.23
CA GLY A 73 -4.91 -2.78 -21.08
C GLY A 73 -3.40 -2.89 -21.11
N ARG A 74 -2.69 -2.10 -20.33
CA ARG A 74 -1.23 -2.13 -20.30
C ARG A 74 -0.67 -2.87 -19.09
N ALA A 75 0.50 -3.47 -19.28
CA ALA A 75 1.31 -3.98 -18.18
C ALA A 75 2.16 -2.86 -17.63
N ILE A 76 2.08 -2.61 -16.33
CA ILE A 76 2.74 -1.50 -15.65
C ILE A 76 3.35 -2.02 -14.35
N GLY A 77 4.51 -1.50 -13.99
CA GLY A 77 5.06 -1.75 -12.67
C GLY A 77 4.25 -1.01 -11.61
N LEU A 78 3.92 -1.70 -10.53
CA LEU A 78 3.20 -1.10 -9.39
C LEU A 78 4.00 -1.28 -8.12
N THR A 79 4.25 -0.20 -7.42
CA THR A 79 4.88 -0.22 -6.11
C THR A 79 3.92 0.39 -5.10
N ILE A 80 3.69 -0.33 -4.01
CA ILE A 80 2.92 0.16 -2.86
C ILE A 80 3.86 0.19 -1.67
N ASN A 81 3.97 1.35 -1.03
CA ASN A 81 4.85 1.55 0.10
C ASN A 81 4.06 1.75 1.38
N LEU A 82 4.49 1.08 2.43
CA LEU A 82 3.94 1.21 3.76
C LEU A 82 4.91 2.00 4.63
N ASN A 83 4.42 3.06 5.25
CA ASN A 83 5.17 3.84 6.22
C ASN A 83 4.57 3.62 7.60
N TYR A 84 5.40 3.23 8.56
CA TYR A 84 4.96 3.00 9.92
C TYR A 84 6.03 3.42 10.91
N ARG A 85 5.65 3.56 12.16
CA ARG A 85 6.60 3.90 13.24
C ARG A 85 6.29 3.07 14.47
N ASP A 86 7.30 2.95 15.34
CA ASP A 86 7.08 2.34 16.65
C ASP A 86 6.83 3.43 17.72
N SER A 87 6.49 2.98 18.93
CA SER A 87 6.22 3.89 20.03
C SER A 87 7.47 4.62 20.56
N GLU A 88 8.64 4.20 20.12
CA GLU A 88 9.92 4.83 20.51
C GLU A 88 10.34 5.93 19.52
N GLY A 89 9.56 6.17 18.48
CA GLY A 89 9.81 7.21 17.50
C GLY A 89 10.63 6.79 16.31
N ASN A 90 10.91 5.51 16.14
CA ASN A 90 11.60 5.00 14.95
C ASN A 90 10.63 4.86 13.79
N PHE A 91 11.07 5.31 12.62
CA PHE A 91 10.27 5.24 11.40
C PHE A 91 10.77 4.13 10.50
N TYR A 92 9.82 3.45 9.85
CA TYR A 92 10.09 2.34 8.95
C TYR A 92 9.36 2.56 7.64
N PHE A 93 9.96 2.03 6.58
CA PHE A 93 9.43 2.14 5.23
C PHE A 93 9.61 0.79 4.56
N ASP A 94 8.51 0.18 4.12
CA ASP A 94 8.55 -1.11 3.44
C ASP A 94 7.75 -1.08 2.14
N PRO A 95 8.35 -1.53 1.03
CA PRO A 95 7.58 -1.79 -0.19
C PRO A 95 6.82 -3.10 -0.02
N VAL A 96 5.52 -2.99 0.25
CA VAL A 96 4.68 -4.18 0.50
C VAL A 96 4.20 -4.84 -0.78
N PHE A 97 4.30 -4.14 -1.90
CA PHE A 97 3.98 -4.68 -3.22
C PHE A 97 4.91 -4.03 -4.23
N ASN A 98 5.51 -4.83 -5.11
CA ASN A 98 6.51 -4.34 -6.07
C ASN A 98 6.58 -5.28 -7.26
N GLU A 99 5.52 -5.26 -8.10
CA GLU A 99 5.38 -6.20 -9.22
C GLU A 99 4.74 -5.52 -10.41
N THR A 100 4.88 -6.15 -11.57
CA THR A 100 4.17 -5.73 -12.78
C THR A 100 2.75 -6.25 -12.75
N VAL A 101 1.79 -5.37 -13.02
CA VAL A 101 0.37 -5.69 -13.02
C VAL A 101 -0.25 -5.32 -14.36
N GLN A 102 -1.37 -5.97 -14.67
CA GLN A 102 -2.19 -5.64 -15.83
C GLN A 102 -3.27 -4.66 -15.38
N VAL A 103 -3.27 -3.47 -15.97
CA VAL A 103 -4.30 -2.47 -15.65
C VAL A 103 -5.57 -2.77 -16.42
N ARG A 104 -6.69 -2.89 -15.72
CA ARG A 104 -8.00 -3.14 -16.32
C ARG A 104 -9.01 -2.13 -15.80
N ILE A 105 -9.80 -1.61 -16.72
CA ILE A 105 -10.94 -0.76 -16.39
C ILE A 105 -12.19 -1.54 -16.76
N LEU A 106 -13.06 -1.76 -15.77
CA LEU A 106 -14.27 -2.52 -15.99
C LEU A 106 -15.27 -1.70 -16.82
N ALA A 107 -15.66 -2.24 -17.96
CA ALA A 107 -16.65 -1.60 -18.84
C ALA A 107 -17.97 -1.30 -18.10
N LYS A 108 -18.33 -2.15 -17.17
CA LYS A 108 -19.49 -1.99 -16.30
C LYS A 108 -19.53 -0.64 -15.58
N GLN A 109 -18.39 -0.11 -15.18
CA GLN A 109 -18.33 1.18 -14.51
C GLN A 109 -18.66 2.35 -15.42
N LYS A 110 -18.36 2.21 -16.69
CA LYS A 110 -18.69 3.22 -17.69
C LYS A 110 -20.19 3.29 -17.94
N TYR A 111 -20.85 2.14 -17.98
CA TYR A 111 -22.29 2.07 -18.20
C TYR A 111 -23.09 2.62 -17.03
N ASN A 112 -22.61 2.43 -15.82
CA ASN A 112 -23.29 2.93 -14.63
C ASN A 112 -23.32 4.45 -14.55
N GLN A 113 -22.50 5.13 -15.32
CA GLN A 113 -22.46 6.58 -15.38
C GLN A 113 -23.45 7.19 -16.36
N ASP A 114 -24.02 6.37 -17.23
CA ASP A 114 -24.90 6.83 -18.30
C ASP A 114 -26.38 6.90 -17.90
N PHE A 115 -26.66 6.63 -16.65
CA PHE A 115 -28.04 6.57 -16.15
C PHE A 115 -28.36 7.67 -15.14
#